data_05c0377784128db2bae61bdfb1abd375
#
_entry.id   05c0377784128db2bae61bdfb1abd375
#
_cell.length_a   1.000
_cell.length_b   1.000
_cell.length_c   1.000
_cell.angle_alpha   90.00
_cell.angle_beta   90.00
_cell.angle_gamma   90.00
#
_symmetry.space_group_name_H-M   'P 1'
#
loop_
_entity.id
_entity.type
_entity.pdbx_description
1 polymer ?
#
loop_
_entity_poly.entity_id
_entity_poly.type
_entity_poly.pdbx_seq_one_letter_code
_entity_poly.pdbx_strand_id
1 'polypeptide(L)'
;MTILLYTIKIISISLKGSVMENKQPNFIKTKKSFILKLREWVLNHRKLSISICVVLVVALVSGGITLAIILNKPKIETKSVTKSVVKKPKTKPTPTPKKYYAPLTGREVPDEASTKRAITAIMIENSPAARPQSGLQGAEITYEAIAEGGITRFLNLYQQSKPGLIGPVRSLRPYYVDWLAPWQASVAHVGGSKRSLDEIRNGKYRDIDQFFNGGSYWRSTDRWAPHNVYTNFEKLDALNSAKGYIESTPPAIKRAPTSAKSPKPNATNISVTMSGATYNSSWIYNPEANNYQRSQAGAPHLDREAGQITSDIVVILKMQMNLVQEDGWRENYNSSGEGTAIIFQNGTVHEVTWRKPATADQLSFIGADGKDFLLSPGKLWISAVPANKNGGVTW
;
A
#
# COMPACT_ATOMS: atom_id res chain seq x y z
N MET A 1 14.56 17.70 37.25
CA MET A 1 14.04 18.04 38.59
C MET A 1 15.11 18.63 39.48
N THR A 2 16.32 18.09 39.54
CA THR A 2 17.43 18.57 40.37
C THR A 2 17.94 19.97 40.00
N ILE A 3 18.04 20.29 38.71
CA ILE A 3 18.50 21.59 38.18
C ILE A 3 17.52 22.73 38.52
N LEU A 4 16.22 22.48 38.42
CA LEU A 4 15.20 23.49 38.74
C LEU A 4 15.17 23.84 40.22
N LEU A 5 15.41 22.86 41.11
CA LEU A 5 15.55 23.08 42.58
C LEU A 5 16.83 23.83 42.93
N TYR A 6 17.93 23.65 42.17
CA TYR A 6 19.18 24.36 42.35
C TYR A 6 19.06 25.83 41.94
N THR A 7 18.38 26.14 40.86
CA THR A 7 18.14 27.52 40.40
C THR A 7 17.26 28.31 41.40
N ILE A 8 16.24 27.66 41.96
CA ILE A 8 15.39 28.26 43.01
C ILE A 8 16.18 28.50 44.31
N LYS A 9 17.15 27.61 44.64
CA LYS A 9 18.00 27.73 45.79
C LYS A 9 19.01 28.86 45.65
N ILE A 10 19.60 29.09 44.48
CA ILE A 10 20.52 30.19 44.16
C ILE A 10 19.80 31.55 44.27
N ILE A 11 18.58 31.66 43.75
CA ILE A 11 17.76 32.89 43.87
C ILE A 11 17.39 33.17 45.33
N SER A 12 17.18 32.14 46.17
CA SER A 12 16.89 32.27 47.58
C SER A 12 18.12 32.70 48.42
N ILE A 13 19.33 32.33 48.01
CA ILE A 13 20.57 32.70 48.69
C ILE A 13 20.99 34.13 48.34
N SER A 14 20.78 34.57 47.09
CA SER A 14 21.06 35.95 46.66
C SER A 14 20.18 37.00 47.34
N LEU A 15 19.03 36.62 47.89
CA LEU A 15 18.10 37.53 48.59
C LEU A 15 18.35 37.63 50.08
N LYS A 16 19.30 36.85 50.66
CA LYS A 16 19.67 36.96 52.14
C LYS A 16 20.85 37.84 52.42
N GLY A 17 21.53 38.44 51.45
CA GLY A 17 22.78 39.15 51.56
C GLY A 17 22.67 40.69 51.62
N SER A 18 21.50 41.31 51.80
CA SER A 18 21.41 42.79 51.99
C SER A 18 20.27 43.13 52.94
N VAL A 19 20.57 43.11 54.21
CA VAL A 19 19.77 43.84 55.23
C VAL A 19 20.61 44.92 55.72
N MET A 20 20.49 46.11 55.15
CA MET A 20 20.65 47.39 55.86
C MET A 20 19.34 48.15 55.77
N GLU A 21 18.93 48.59 56.91
CA GLU A 21 17.71 49.28 57.23
C GLU A 21 17.57 50.58 56.41
N ASN A 22 16.51 50.67 55.56
CA ASN A 22 15.85 51.96 55.38
C ASN A 22 14.42 51.82 54.84
N LYS A 23 13.54 52.66 55.32
CA LYS A 23 12.10 52.75 55.03
C LYS A 23 11.86 52.89 53.56
N GLN A 24 11.12 51.94 53.01
CA GLN A 24 10.35 52.15 51.77
C GLN A 24 9.32 51.01 51.49
N PRO A 25 8.32 51.26 50.65
CA PRO A 25 6.93 50.88 50.83
C PRO A 25 6.52 49.57 50.09
N ASN A 26 5.32 49.13 50.33
CA ASN A 26 4.40 48.18 49.76
C ASN A 26 4.83 47.28 48.54
N PHE A 27 5.86 47.57 47.74
CA PHE A 27 6.26 46.85 46.57
C PHE A 27 6.93 45.48 46.87
N ILE A 28 7.57 45.33 48.03
CA ILE A 28 8.27 44.09 48.41
C ILE A 28 7.27 43.03 48.94
N LYS A 29 6.17 43.47 49.59
CA LYS A 29 5.12 42.56 50.07
C LYS A 29 4.35 41.89 48.92
N THR A 30 4.09 42.60 47.82
CA THR A 30 3.41 42.07 46.65
C THR A 30 4.28 41.07 45.88
N LYS A 31 5.60 41.29 45.76
CA LYS A 31 6.52 40.32 45.12
C LYS A 31 6.62 39.00 45.87
N LYS A 32 6.69 39.02 47.20
CA LYS A 32 6.73 37.80 48.04
C LYS A 32 5.43 36.98 47.90
N SER A 33 4.27 37.65 47.89
CA SER A 33 2.98 36.97 47.70
C SER A 33 2.83 36.36 46.32
N PHE A 34 3.32 37.03 45.28
CA PHE A 34 3.27 36.50 43.88
C PHE A 34 4.16 35.25 43.70
N ILE A 35 5.39 35.27 44.24
CA ILE A 35 6.33 34.14 44.16
C ILE A 35 5.79 32.91 44.91
N LEU A 36 5.14 33.09 46.06
CA LEU A 36 4.53 31.99 46.79
C LEU A 36 3.33 31.39 46.04
N LYS A 37 2.47 32.21 45.47
CA LYS A 37 1.35 31.75 44.64
C LYS A 37 1.81 31.02 43.35
N LEU A 38 2.86 31.52 42.72
CA LEU A 38 3.46 30.88 41.55
C LEU A 38 4.06 29.52 41.90
N ARG A 39 4.72 29.40 43.06
CA ARG A 39 5.27 28.13 43.56
C ARG A 39 4.16 27.08 43.80
N GLU A 40 3.09 27.48 44.44
CA GLU A 40 1.93 26.61 44.72
C GLU A 40 1.26 26.18 43.40
N TRP A 41 1.10 27.08 42.44
CA TRP A 41 0.56 26.77 41.14
C TRP A 41 1.43 25.76 40.37
N VAL A 42 2.77 25.94 40.35
CA VAL A 42 3.72 25.02 39.70
C VAL A 42 3.68 23.62 40.33
N LEU A 43 3.54 23.55 41.66
CA LEU A 43 3.46 22.28 42.37
C LEU A 43 2.13 21.53 42.12
N ASN A 44 1.05 22.27 41.98
CA ASN A 44 -0.28 21.70 41.71
C ASN A 44 -0.48 21.30 40.25
N HIS A 45 0.27 21.91 39.30
CA HIS A 45 0.16 21.65 37.86
C HIS A 45 1.48 21.11 37.27
N ARG A 46 2.11 20.14 37.93
CA ARG A 46 3.44 19.60 37.57
C ARG A 46 3.57 19.21 36.10
N LYS A 47 2.60 18.51 35.54
CA LYS A 47 2.65 18.09 34.11
C LYS A 47 2.61 19.27 33.15
N LEU A 48 1.75 20.24 33.40
CA LEU A 48 1.64 21.46 32.59
C LEU A 48 2.89 22.34 32.71
N SER A 49 3.45 22.50 33.92
CA SER A 49 4.67 23.28 34.15
C SER A 49 5.89 22.66 33.45
N ILE A 50 6.02 21.32 33.40
CA ILE A 50 7.06 20.62 32.67
C ILE A 50 6.91 20.87 31.17
N SER A 51 5.70 20.77 30.64
CA SER A 51 5.44 21.02 29.21
C SER A 51 5.80 22.45 28.80
N ILE A 52 5.44 23.44 29.60
CA ILE A 52 5.80 24.84 29.34
C ILE A 52 7.32 25.05 29.37
N CYS A 53 8.03 24.43 30.31
CA CYS A 53 9.50 24.52 30.38
C CYS A 53 10.16 23.88 29.16
N VAL A 54 9.67 22.75 28.68
CA VAL A 54 10.19 22.10 27.46
C VAL A 54 9.99 22.98 26.22
N VAL A 55 8.82 23.58 26.06
CA VAL A 55 8.55 24.51 24.95
C VAL A 55 9.45 25.72 24.97
N LEU A 56 9.70 26.30 26.15
CA LEU A 56 10.59 27.45 26.29
C LEU A 56 12.05 27.10 25.99
N VAL A 57 12.53 25.93 26.41
CA VAL A 57 13.88 25.43 26.06
C VAL A 57 14.03 25.22 24.56
N VAL A 58 13.05 24.62 23.90
CA VAL A 58 13.07 24.43 22.44
C VAL A 58 13.07 25.76 21.70
N ALA A 59 12.30 26.75 22.16
CA ALA A 59 12.27 28.10 21.58
C ALA A 59 13.61 28.84 21.77
N LEU A 60 14.29 28.70 22.90
CA LEU A 60 15.60 29.30 23.15
C LEU A 60 16.71 28.65 22.31
N VAL A 61 16.69 27.33 22.15
CA VAL A 61 17.65 26.62 21.30
C VAL A 61 17.46 26.97 19.81
N SER A 62 16.22 27.03 19.34
CA SER A 62 15.92 27.41 17.92
C SER A 62 16.26 28.89 17.68
N GLY A 63 15.97 29.79 18.62
CA GLY A 63 16.33 31.20 18.53
C GLY A 63 17.85 31.44 18.56
N GLY A 64 18.58 30.69 19.37
CA GLY A 64 20.05 30.76 19.46
C GLY A 64 20.73 30.30 18.16
N ILE A 65 20.24 29.25 17.51
CA ILE A 65 20.75 28.77 16.22
C ILE A 65 20.52 29.81 15.12
N THR A 66 19.34 30.43 15.09
CA THR A 66 19.01 31.46 14.07
C THR A 66 19.91 32.72 14.26
N LEU A 67 20.16 33.13 15.49
CA LEU A 67 21.03 34.27 15.76
C LEU A 67 22.50 33.99 15.41
N ALA A 68 23.00 32.78 15.65
CA ALA A 68 24.34 32.37 15.28
C ALA A 68 24.54 32.34 13.75
N ILE A 69 23.52 31.98 12.97
CA ILE A 69 23.56 32.01 11.49
C ILE A 69 23.56 33.46 10.97
N ILE A 70 22.85 34.38 11.64
CA ILE A 70 22.80 35.81 11.24
C ILE A 70 24.09 36.53 11.57
N LEU A 71 24.72 36.23 12.71
CA LEU A 71 25.96 36.91 13.18
C LEU A 71 27.22 36.41 12.46
N ASN A 72 27.19 35.22 11.83
CA ASN A 72 28.33 34.63 11.11
C ASN A 72 28.33 34.87 9.59
N LYS A 73 27.64 35.89 9.09
CA LYS A 73 27.77 36.29 7.68
C LYS A 73 29.12 36.96 7.42
N PRO A 74 29.96 36.43 6.52
CA PRO A 74 31.24 37.08 6.22
C PRO A 74 31.00 38.45 5.57
N LYS A 75 31.70 39.45 6.05
CA LYS A 75 31.71 40.84 5.57
C LYS A 75 32.38 40.86 4.19
N ILE A 76 31.61 41.08 3.15
CA ILE A 76 32.13 41.20 1.79
C ILE A 76 32.72 42.62 1.62
N GLU A 77 34.04 42.75 1.56
CA GLU A 77 34.70 43.98 1.12
C GLU A 77 34.56 44.13 -0.39
N THR A 78 33.88 45.19 -0.81
CA THR A 78 33.77 45.57 -2.22
C THR A 78 35.06 46.24 -2.71
N LYS A 79 35.96 45.47 -3.34
CA LYS A 79 36.97 46.04 -4.20
C LYS A 79 36.43 46.13 -5.63
N SER A 80 36.32 47.34 -6.14
CA SER A 80 36.01 47.58 -7.54
C SER A 80 37.07 47.01 -8.44
N VAL A 81 36.75 46.02 -9.27
CA VAL A 81 37.64 45.47 -10.30
C VAL A 81 36.93 45.53 -11.64
N THR A 82 37.60 46.13 -12.56
CA THR A 82 37.33 46.34 -13.98
C THR A 82 36.83 45.04 -14.67
N LYS A 83 35.76 45.15 -15.45
CA LYS A 83 35.16 44.07 -16.22
C LYS A 83 36.17 43.40 -17.17
N SER A 84 36.65 42.22 -16.85
CA SER A 84 37.06 41.22 -17.82
C SER A 84 35.94 40.16 -17.93
N VAL A 85 35.43 39.98 -19.14
CA VAL A 85 34.39 38.96 -19.45
C VAL A 85 35.07 37.59 -19.41
N VAL A 86 35.02 36.95 -18.23
CA VAL A 86 35.35 35.53 -18.10
C VAL A 86 34.11 34.70 -18.41
N LYS A 87 34.13 33.97 -19.54
CA LYS A 87 33.11 32.97 -19.86
C LYS A 87 33.03 31.98 -18.71
N LYS A 88 31.88 31.97 -17.97
CA LYS A 88 31.56 30.93 -16.97
C LYS A 88 31.77 29.53 -17.60
N PRO A 89 32.48 28.62 -16.94
CA PRO A 89 32.48 27.21 -17.35
C PRO A 89 31.05 26.68 -17.33
N LYS A 90 30.56 26.07 -18.40
CA LYS A 90 29.32 25.31 -18.40
C LYS A 90 29.49 24.17 -17.38
N THR A 91 28.91 24.27 -16.21
CA THR A 91 28.77 23.15 -15.28
C THR A 91 28.05 22.04 -16.01
N LYS A 92 28.70 20.88 -16.18
CA LYS A 92 28.02 19.66 -16.65
C LYS A 92 26.82 19.42 -15.72
N PRO A 93 25.60 19.16 -16.26
CA PRO A 93 24.46 18.82 -15.42
C PRO A 93 24.82 17.60 -14.56
N THR A 94 24.66 17.71 -13.26
CA THR A 94 24.79 16.59 -12.34
C THR A 94 23.81 15.50 -12.80
N PRO A 95 24.24 14.24 -12.98
CA PRO A 95 23.33 13.18 -13.40
C PRO A 95 22.16 13.08 -12.43
N THR A 96 20.95 13.18 -12.92
CA THR A 96 19.75 12.91 -12.11
C THR A 96 19.82 11.44 -11.64
N PRO A 97 19.64 11.15 -10.34
CA PRO A 97 19.65 9.79 -9.83
C PRO A 97 18.65 8.91 -10.60
N LYS A 98 19.10 7.73 -11.03
CA LYS A 98 18.24 6.76 -11.72
C LYS A 98 17.17 6.28 -10.74
N LYS A 99 15.90 6.35 -11.13
CA LYS A 99 14.77 5.87 -10.35
C LYS A 99 14.35 4.48 -10.80
N TYR A 100 13.92 3.66 -9.85
CA TYR A 100 13.49 2.29 -10.08
C TYR A 100 12.04 2.12 -9.60
N TYR A 101 11.25 1.31 -10.30
CA TYR A 101 9.82 1.16 -10.03
C TYR A 101 9.45 -0.31 -9.95
N ALA A 102 8.63 -0.68 -8.94
CA ALA A 102 8.13 -2.02 -8.75
C ALA A 102 7.23 -2.45 -9.92
N PRO A 103 7.46 -3.62 -10.56
CA PRO A 103 6.67 -4.08 -11.71
C PRO A 103 5.17 -4.20 -11.43
N LEU A 104 4.78 -4.62 -10.22
CA LEU A 104 3.37 -4.81 -9.86
C LEU A 104 2.65 -3.48 -9.62
N THR A 105 3.27 -2.54 -8.93
CA THR A 105 2.59 -1.32 -8.48
C THR A 105 2.99 -0.05 -9.23
N GLY A 106 4.13 -0.04 -9.92
CA GLY A 106 4.71 1.19 -10.48
C GLY A 106 5.17 2.19 -9.42
N ARG A 107 5.20 1.83 -8.14
CA ARG A 107 5.74 2.68 -7.08
C ARG A 107 7.26 2.66 -7.09
N GLU A 108 7.88 3.79 -6.74
CA GLU A 108 9.34 3.89 -6.64
C GLU A 108 9.90 2.93 -5.57
N VAL A 109 11.00 2.26 -5.89
CA VAL A 109 11.72 1.34 -5.01
C VAL A 109 13.18 1.77 -4.91
N PRO A 110 13.91 1.39 -3.84
CA PRO A 110 15.22 1.96 -3.55
C PRO A 110 16.30 1.64 -4.58
N ASP A 111 16.22 0.50 -5.24
CA ASP A 111 17.28 -0.01 -6.13
C ASP A 111 16.74 -0.94 -7.22
N GLU A 112 17.62 -1.31 -8.15
CA GLU A 112 17.29 -2.23 -9.24
C GLU A 112 16.99 -3.64 -8.75
N ALA A 113 17.65 -4.12 -7.71
CA ALA A 113 17.42 -5.46 -7.17
C ALA A 113 15.97 -5.59 -6.64
N SER A 114 15.44 -4.53 -6.05
CA SER A 114 14.03 -4.48 -5.59
C SER A 114 13.02 -4.66 -6.74
N THR A 115 13.37 -4.27 -7.97
CA THR A 115 12.50 -4.48 -9.14
C THR A 115 12.46 -5.93 -9.60
N LYS A 116 13.46 -6.73 -9.23
CA LYS A 116 13.67 -8.12 -9.68
C LYS A 116 13.29 -9.15 -8.61
N ARG A 117 12.87 -8.74 -7.42
CA ARG A 117 12.44 -9.68 -6.36
C ARG A 117 11.44 -10.70 -6.91
N ALA A 118 11.55 -11.95 -6.45
CA ALA A 118 10.61 -13.00 -6.82
C ALA A 118 9.15 -12.57 -6.57
N ILE A 119 8.31 -12.72 -7.57
CA ILE A 119 6.88 -12.57 -7.43
C ILE A 119 6.29 -13.91 -7.01
N THR A 120 5.45 -13.89 -5.97
CA THR A 120 4.68 -15.06 -5.55
C THR A 120 3.19 -14.76 -5.70
N ALA A 121 2.50 -15.59 -6.44
CA ALA A 121 1.06 -15.56 -6.56
C ALA A 121 0.43 -16.57 -5.60
N ILE A 122 -0.71 -16.21 -4.98
CA ILE A 122 -1.38 -17.06 -3.99
C ILE A 122 -2.88 -17.09 -4.27
N MET A 123 -3.42 -18.30 -4.41
CA MET A 123 -4.86 -18.50 -4.55
C MET A 123 -5.54 -18.39 -3.20
N ILE A 124 -6.41 -17.40 -2.99
CA ILE A 124 -7.16 -17.18 -1.73
C ILE A 124 -8.65 -17.38 -1.96
N GLU A 125 -9.28 -18.13 -1.06
CA GLU A 125 -10.70 -18.46 -1.11
C GLU A 125 -11.59 -17.26 -0.76
N ASN A 126 -12.83 -17.22 -1.30
CA ASN A 126 -13.81 -16.19 -0.97
C ASN A 126 -15.19 -16.74 -0.56
N SER A 127 -15.30 -18.02 -0.19
CA SER A 127 -16.56 -18.50 0.42
C SER A 127 -16.82 -17.81 1.77
N PRO A 128 -18.07 -17.69 2.23
CA PRO A 128 -18.38 -17.09 3.53
C PRO A 128 -17.59 -17.70 4.70
N ALA A 129 -17.37 -19.03 4.69
CA ALA A 129 -16.60 -19.72 5.72
C ALA A 129 -15.09 -19.39 5.71
N ALA A 130 -14.58 -18.79 4.62
CA ALA A 130 -13.20 -18.35 4.51
C ALA A 130 -12.96 -16.90 4.97
N ARG A 131 -14.03 -16.16 5.28
CA ARG A 131 -13.96 -14.72 5.65
C ARG A 131 -13.89 -14.52 7.16
N PRO A 132 -13.20 -13.47 7.66
CA PRO A 132 -12.25 -12.64 6.91
C PRO A 132 -11.01 -13.45 6.50
N GLN A 133 -10.45 -13.15 5.32
CA GLN A 133 -9.20 -13.73 4.85
C GLN A 133 -8.01 -13.08 5.55
N SER A 134 -6.85 -13.72 5.48
CA SER A 134 -5.58 -13.18 5.96
C SER A 134 -4.65 -12.86 4.79
N GLY A 135 -3.92 -11.74 4.88
CA GLY A 135 -2.89 -11.32 3.93
C GLY A 135 -3.42 -10.72 2.62
N LEU A 136 -4.73 -10.66 2.41
CA LEU A 136 -5.36 -10.16 1.18
C LEU A 136 -5.10 -8.66 0.97
N GLN A 137 -5.14 -7.86 2.04
CA GLN A 137 -4.81 -6.43 1.99
C GLN A 137 -3.36 -6.16 1.59
N GLY A 138 -2.45 -7.11 1.83
CA GLY A 138 -1.05 -7.03 1.43
C GLY A 138 -0.81 -7.26 -0.06
N ALA A 139 -1.78 -7.80 -0.81
CA ALA A 139 -1.62 -8.05 -2.24
C ALA A 139 -1.39 -6.75 -3.02
N GLU A 140 -0.47 -6.79 -3.98
CA GLU A 140 -0.14 -5.67 -4.86
C GLU A 140 -0.99 -5.67 -6.13
N ILE A 141 -1.34 -6.88 -6.63
CA ILE A 141 -2.36 -7.10 -7.66
C ILE A 141 -3.27 -8.23 -7.19
N THR A 142 -4.58 -8.02 -7.28
CA THR A 142 -5.59 -9.07 -7.04
C THR A 142 -6.45 -9.24 -8.29
N TYR A 143 -6.54 -10.47 -8.80
CA TYR A 143 -7.53 -10.88 -9.79
C TYR A 143 -8.67 -11.60 -9.09
N GLU A 144 -9.89 -11.13 -9.27
CA GLU A 144 -11.13 -11.76 -8.77
C GLU A 144 -11.96 -12.30 -9.91
N ALA A 145 -12.36 -13.55 -9.82
CA ALA A 145 -13.25 -14.20 -10.79
C ALA A 145 -14.11 -15.28 -10.12
N ILE A 146 -15.20 -15.65 -10.76
CA ILE A 146 -16.05 -16.77 -10.34
C ILE A 146 -15.30 -18.08 -10.62
N ALA A 147 -15.21 -18.94 -9.62
CA ALA A 147 -14.51 -20.22 -9.72
C ALA A 147 -15.47 -21.40 -10.00
N GLU A 148 -16.52 -21.55 -9.20
CA GLU A 148 -17.58 -22.54 -9.36
C GLU A 148 -18.84 -22.10 -8.61
N GLY A 149 -20.02 -22.42 -9.14
CA GLY A 149 -21.31 -22.20 -8.45
C GLY A 149 -21.56 -20.75 -8.04
N GLY A 150 -21.01 -19.77 -8.75
CA GLY A 150 -21.09 -18.36 -8.43
C GLY A 150 -20.12 -17.90 -7.33
N ILE A 151 -19.34 -18.81 -6.72
CA ILE A 151 -18.33 -18.47 -5.68
C ILE A 151 -17.13 -17.81 -6.34
N THR A 152 -16.77 -16.59 -5.91
CA THR A 152 -15.55 -15.93 -6.40
C THR A 152 -14.31 -16.44 -5.66
N ARG A 153 -13.13 -16.22 -6.26
CA ARG A 153 -11.82 -16.57 -5.73
C ARG A 153 -10.81 -15.49 -6.13
N PHE A 154 -9.71 -15.39 -5.40
CA PHE A 154 -8.68 -14.39 -5.64
C PHE A 154 -7.37 -15.06 -6.04
N LEU A 155 -6.73 -14.55 -7.11
CA LEU A 155 -5.31 -14.73 -7.39
C LEU A 155 -4.59 -13.46 -6.98
N ASN A 156 -3.71 -13.56 -5.99
CA ASN A 156 -3.06 -12.41 -5.37
C ASN A 156 -1.57 -12.45 -5.61
N LEU A 157 -1.00 -11.38 -6.16
CA LEU A 157 0.43 -11.25 -6.46
C LEU A 157 1.11 -10.37 -5.42
N TYR A 158 2.28 -10.82 -4.96
CA TYR A 158 3.11 -10.16 -3.96
C TYR A 158 4.55 -10.11 -4.44
N GLN A 159 5.21 -8.96 -4.28
CA GLN A 159 6.62 -8.77 -4.58
C GLN A 159 7.34 -7.99 -3.47
N GLN A 160 6.87 -6.78 -3.16
CA GLN A 160 7.43 -5.94 -2.11
C GLN A 160 6.77 -6.22 -0.74
N SER A 161 5.49 -6.56 -0.76
CA SER A 161 4.72 -6.89 0.44
C SER A 161 4.88 -8.37 0.81
N LYS A 162 5.05 -8.65 2.11
CA LYS A 162 5.31 -10.00 2.66
C LYS A 162 4.47 -10.26 3.92
N PRO A 163 3.14 -10.44 3.82
CA PRO A 163 2.30 -10.74 4.97
C PRO A 163 2.75 -11.97 5.75
N GLY A 164 2.66 -11.90 7.09
CA GLY A 164 3.07 -12.98 8.00
C GLY A 164 2.05 -14.13 8.11
N LEU A 165 0.82 -13.94 7.60
CA LEU A 165 -0.23 -14.97 7.53
C LEU A 165 -1.04 -14.76 6.26
N ILE A 166 -1.27 -15.83 5.49
CA ILE A 166 -1.97 -15.75 4.22
C ILE A 166 -2.90 -16.96 4.06
N GLY A 167 -4.15 -16.69 3.73
CA GLY A 167 -5.13 -17.73 3.46
C GLY A 167 -6.58 -17.34 3.76
N PRO A 168 -7.51 -18.30 3.66
CA PRO A 168 -7.29 -19.72 3.30
C PRO A 168 -6.86 -19.90 1.84
N VAL A 169 -5.79 -20.67 1.63
CA VAL A 169 -5.27 -21.00 0.30
C VAL A 169 -6.21 -22.01 -0.37
N ARG A 170 -6.44 -21.84 -1.69
CA ARG A 170 -7.45 -22.63 -2.41
C ARG A 170 -6.98 -23.07 -3.80
N SER A 171 -7.86 -23.83 -4.47
CA SER A 171 -7.58 -24.50 -5.74
C SER A 171 -7.45 -23.53 -6.93
N LEU A 172 -6.57 -23.87 -7.87
CA LEU A 172 -6.32 -23.15 -9.11
C LEU A 172 -7.42 -23.41 -10.17
N ARG A 173 -7.59 -22.46 -11.12
CA ARG A 173 -8.46 -22.57 -12.29
C ARG A 173 -7.71 -22.10 -13.55
N PRO A 174 -8.09 -22.53 -14.77
CA PRO A 174 -7.31 -22.27 -15.98
C PRO A 174 -7.06 -20.78 -16.26
N TYR A 175 -8.08 -19.94 -16.17
CA TYR A 175 -7.95 -18.49 -16.42
C TYR A 175 -7.02 -17.78 -15.42
N TYR A 176 -6.83 -18.31 -14.20
CA TYR A 176 -5.81 -17.81 -13.28
C TYR A 176 -4.40 -18.17 -13.75
N VAL A 177 -4.21 -19.32 -14.39
CA VAL A 177 -2.94 -19.68 -15.04
C VAL A 177 -2.65 -18.71 -16.19
N ASP A 178 -3.67 -18.38 -17.00
CA ASP A 178 -3.53 -17.41 -18.09
C ASP A 178 -3.16 -15.99 -17.59
N TRP A 179 -3.75 -15.54 -16.48
CA TRP A 179 -3.40 -14.24 -15.89
C TRP A 179 -2.06 -14.25 -15.16
N LEU A 180 -1.64 -15.42 -14.66
CA LEU A 180 -0.34 -15.61 -14.04
C LEU A 180 0.81 -15.61 -15.05
N ALA A 181 0.57 -16.14 -16.26
CA ALA A 181 1.58 -16.46 -17.27
C ALA A 181 2.62 -15.35 -17.53
N PRO A 182 2.26 -14.05 -17.69
CA PRO A 182 3.23 -13.00 -17.98
C PRO A 182 4.09 -12.60 -16.77
N TRP A 183 3.72 -12.99 -15.54
CA TRP A 183 4.34 -12.47 -14.32
C TRP A 183 5.61 -13.17 -13.88
N GLN A 184 5.95 -14.33 -14.47
CA GLN A 184 7.07 -15.16 -14.03
C GLN A 184 7.00 -15.46 -12.51
N ALA A 185 5.79 -15.54 -11.97
CA ALA A 185 5.55 -15.75 -10.56
C ALA A 185 5.50 -17.24 -10.21
N SER A 186 5.95 -17.61 -9.01
CA SER A 186 5.55 -18.88 -8.42
C SER A 186 4.09 -18.81 -7.94
N VAL A 187 3.35 -19.93 -7.97
CA VAL A 187 1.96 -19.95 -7.55
C VAL A 187 1.69 -20.97 -6.45
N ALA A 188 1.24 -20.43 -5.30
CA ALA A 188 0.79 -21.18 -4.14
C ALA A 188 -0.70 -21.49 -4.26
N HIS A 189 -1.07 -22.77 -4.24
CA HIS A 189 -2.44 -23.23 -4.34
C HIS A 189 -2.64 -24.58 -3.67
N VAL A 190 -3.90 -25.01 -3.53
CA VAL A 190 -4.26 -26.33 -3.00
C VAL A 190 -4.98 -27.08 -4.11
N GLY A 191 -4.24 -27.81 -4.93
CA GLY A 191 -4.78 -28.50 -6.09
C GLY A 191 -5.44 -27.57 -7.09
N GLY A 192 -6.32 -28.11 -7.95
CA GLY A 192 -7.00 -27.36 -9.00
C GLY A 192 -7.97 -28.20 -9.80
N SER A 193 -8.61 -27.62 -10.82
CA SER A 193 -9.29 -28.41 -11.86
C SER A 193 -8.26 -29.16 -12.69
N LYS A 194 -8.66 -30.29 -13.31
CA LYS A 194 -7.76 -31.12 -14.11
C LYS A 194 -6.97 -30.28 -15.12
N ARG A 195 -7.65 -29.49 -15.92
CA ARG A 195 -7.03 -28.62 -16.93
C ARG A 195 -6.02 -27.64 -16.32
N SER A 196 -6.33 -26.97 -15.19
CA SER A 196 -5.40 -26.05 -14.55
C SER A 196 -4.15 -26.76 -14.02
N LEU A 197 -4.31 -28.00 -13.52
CA LEU A 197 -3.18 -28.80 -13.00
C LEU A 197 -2.31 -29.34 -14.15
N ASP A 198 -2.91 -29.80 -15.24
CA ASP A 198 -2.19 -30.23 -16.44
C ASP A 198 -1.34 -29.07 -17.00
N GLU A 199 -1.90 -27.86 -17.02
CA GLU A 199 -1.23 -26.67 -17.55
C GLU A 199 -0.13 -26.18 -16.63
N ILE A 200 -0.39 -26.00 -15.32
CA ILE A 200 0.60 -25.47 -14.37
C ILE A 200 1.81 -26.39 -14.21
N ARG A 201 1.65 -27.71 -14.43
CA ARG A 201 2.66 -28.75 -14.30
C ARG A 201 3.37 -29.11 -15.61
N ASN A 202 3.12 -28.40 -16.68
CA ASN A 202 3.72 -28.67 -18.00
C ASN A 202 5.21 -28.24 -18.11
N GLY A 203 5.81 -27.77 -17.01
CA GLY A 203 7.21 -27.34 -16.93
C GLY A 203 7.46 -25.87 -17.31
N LYS A 204 6.42 -25.12 -17.72
CA LYS A 204 6.56 -23.68 -18.07
C LYS A 204 6.32 -22.76 -16.89
N TYR A 205 5.77 -23.26 -15.80
CA TYR A 205 5.34 -22.47 -14.65
C TYR A 205 6.10 -22.86 -13.37
N ARG A 206 6.10 -21.99 -12.40
CA ARG A 206 6.72 -22.18 -11.08
C ARG A 206 5.66 -22.65 -10.09
N ASP A 207 5.34 -23.94 -10.14
CA ASP A 207 4.34 -24.58 -9.30
C ASP A 207 4.87 -24.84 -7.88
N ILE A 208 4.16 -24.30 -6.87
CA ILE A 208 4.41 -24.55 -5.43
C ILE A 208 3.11 -25.03 -4.74
N ASP A 209 2.42 -26.00 -5.37
CA ASP A 209 1.22 -26.65 -4.85
C ASP A 209 1.44 -27.27 -3.46
N GLN A 210 0.48 -27.06 -2.56
CA GLN A 210 0.46 -27.58 -1.19
C GLN A 210 0.61 -29.11 -1.14
N PHE A 211 0.03 -29.85 -2.07
CA PHE A 211 0.10 -31.31 -2.08
C PHE A 211 1.52 -31.85 -2.24
N PHE A 212 2.41 -31.12 -2.90
CA PHE A 212 3.81 -31.50 -3.09
C PHE A 212 4.79 -30.75 -2.19
N ASN A 213 4.31 -29.70 -1.49
CA ASN A 213 5.14 -28.83 -0.67
C ASN A 213 4.53 -28.63 0.73
N GLY A 214 3.96 -29.70 1.32
CA GLY A 214 3.18 -29.65 2.56
C GLY A 214 3.88 -28.98 3.73
N GLY A 215 5.21 -29.03 3.83
CA GLY A 215 6.00 -28.34 4.86
C GLY A 215 5.92 -26.82 4.83
N SER A 216 5.54 -26.23 3.69
CA SER A 216 5.35 -24.78 3.52
C SER A 216 3.93 -24.30 3.82
N TYR A 217 3.05 -25.19 4.21
CA TYR A 217 1.65 -24.92 4.51
C TYR A 217 1.24 -25.60 5.81
N TRP A 218 0.12 -25.18 6.38
CA TRP A 218 -0.50 -25.84 7.52
C TRP A 218 -2.02 -25.67 7.48
N ARG A 219 -2.73 -26.52 8.25
CA ARG A 219 -4.16 -26.34 8.49
C ARG A 219 -4.36 -25.64 9.81
N SER A 220 -5.06 -24.49 9.78
CA SER A 220 -5.48 -23.80 10.99
C SER A 220 -6.58 -24.59 11.69
N THR A 221 -6.58 -24.53 13.02
CA THR A 221 -7.63 -25.09 13.87
C THR A 221 -8.82 -24.14 14.08
N ASP A 222 -8.68 -22.88 13.69
CA ASP A 222 -9.72 -21.85 13.84
C ASP A 222 -10.87 -22.02 12.86
N ARG A 223 -10.70 -22.87 11.84
CA ARG A 223 -11.68 -23.10 10.77
C ARG A 223 -11.73 -24.59 10.42
N TRP A 224 -12.87 -25.01 9.91
CA TRP A 224 -13.05 -26.37 9.41
C TRP A 224 -12.48 -26.52 7.99
N ALA A 225 -12.01 -27.74 7.70
CA ALA A 225 -11.67 -28.11 6.34
C ALA A 225 -12.92 -28.01 5.43
N PRO A 226 -12.80 -27.58 4.19
CA PRO A 226 -11.58 -27.28 3.43
C PRO A 226 -11.10 -25.83 3.52
N HIS A 227 -11.67 -24.98 4.41
CA HIS A 227 -11.49 -23.52 4.47
C HIS A 227 -10.35 -23.10 5.42
N ASN A 228 -9.30 -23.92 5.59
CA ASN A 228 -8.33 -23.76 6.69
C ASN A 228 -6.87 -24.00 6.31
N VAL A 229 -6.50 -23.98 5.04
CA VAL A 229 -5.08 -24.07 4.64
C VAL A 229 -4.47 -22.69 4.60
N TYR A 230 -3.35 -22.51 5.31
CA TYR A 230 -2.62 -21.26 5.42
C TYR A 230 -1.14 -21.44 5.06
N THR A 231 -0.49 -20.32 4.77
CA THR A 231 0.94 -20.18 4.55
C THR A 231 1.42 -18.81 5.02
N ASN A 232 2.72 -18.54 4.90
CA ASN A 232 3.34 -17.23 5.10
C ASN A 232 4.54 -17.05 4.19
N PHE A 233 5.05 -15.81 4.10
CA PHE A 233 6.18 -15.52 3.23
C PHE A 233 7.50 -16.09 3.74
N GLU A 234 7.70 -16.32 5.04
CA GLU A 234 8.88 -17.02 5.55
C GLU A 234 9.01 -18.41 4.91
N LYS A 235 7.92 -19.18 4.88
CA LYS A 235 7.90 -20.52 4.28
C LYS A 235 7.93 -20.48 2.74
N LEU A 236 7.21 -19.57 2.12
CA LEU A 236 7.15 -19.48 0.66
C LEU A 236 8.46 -18.96 0.06
N ASP A 237 9.13 -18.00 0.70
CA ASP A 237 10.43 -17.51 0.24
C ASP A 237 11.52 -18.59 0.39
N ALA A 238 11.50 -19.36 1.49
CA ALA A 238 12.38 -20.52 1.66
C ALA A 238 12.13 -21.59 0.57
N LEU A 239 10.86 -21.89 0.27
CA LEU A 239 10.48 -22.82 -0.80
C LEU A 239 10.90 -22.32 -2.17
N ASN A 240 10.64 -21.05 -2.50
CA ASN A 240 11.05 -20.43 -3.74
C ASN A 240 12.57 -20.47 -3.91
N SER A 241 13.33 -20.17 -2.86
CA SER A 241 14.79 -20.24 -2.85
C SER A 241 15.27 -21.66 -3.10
N ALA A 242 14.70 -22.67 -2.44
CA ALA A 242 15.05 -24.08 -2.63
C ALA A 242 14.77 -24.57 -4.06
N LYS A 243 13.79 -23.97 -4.75
CA LYS A 243 13.43 -24.29 -6.15
C LYS A 243 14.17 -23.42 -7.17
N GLY A 244 14.99 -22.45 -6.74
CA GLY A 244 15.68 -21.50 -7.62
C GLY A 244 14.78 -20.40 -8.20
N TYR A 245 13.60 -20.16 -7.63
CA TYR A 245 12.65 -19.11 -8.04
C TYR A 245 12.96 -17.80 -7.31
N ILE A 246 14.16 -17.25 -7.53
CA ILE A 246 14.71 -16.13 -6.73
C ILE A 246 14.44 -14.75 -7.33
N GLU A 247 14.14 -14.68 -8.62
CA GLU A 247 13.89 -13.42 -9.33
C GLU A 247 12.70 -13.54 -10.29
N SER A 248 12.05 -12.41 -10.55
CA SER A 248 11.00 -12.25 -11.57
C SER A 248 11.22 -10.94 -12.31
N THR A 249 11.23 -11.00 -13.64
CA THR A 249 11.41 -9.85 -14.55
C THR A 249 10.26 -9.78 -15.56
N PRO A 250 9.02 -9.59 -15.09
CA PRO A 250 7.87 -9.60 -15.98
C PRO A 250 7.80 -8.32 -16.81
N PRO A 251 7.12 -8.36 -17.98
CA PRO A 251 6.66 -7.15 -18.64
C PRO A 251 5.66 -6.43 -17.73
N ALA A 252 5.94 -5.18 -17.35
CA ALA A 252 5.06 -4.42 -16.45
C ALA A 252 3.81 -3.92 -17.18
N ILE A 253 2.69 -3.79 -16.45
CA ILE A 253 1.54 -3.01 -16.90
C ILE A 253 1.96 -1.53 -16.97
N LYS A 254 1.62 -0.85 -18.07
CA LYS A 254 2.00 0.54 -18.30
C LYS A 254 1.37 1.47 -17.27
N ARG A 255 2.19 2.33 -16.66
CA ARG A 255 1.77 3.22 -15.59
C ARG A 255 2.15 4.68 -15.85
N ALA A 256 1.33 5.59 -15.36
CA ALA A 256 1.67 7.01 -15.29
C ALA A 256 2.80 7.23 -14.27
N PRO A 257 3.61 8.30 -14.43
CA PRO A 257 4.71 8.58 -13.50
C PRO A 257 4.23 8.97 -12.09
N THR A 258 3.02 9.48 -11.97
CA THR A 258 2.45 9.95 -10.70
C THR A 258 0.95 9.62 -10.62
N SER A 259 0.43 9.63 -9.40
CA SER A 259 -1.00 9.55 -9.11
C SER A 259 -1.45 10.88 -8.49
N ALA A 260 -2.38 11.56 -9.16
CA ALA A 260 -2.95 12.83 -8.67
C ALA A 260 -4.47 12.68 -8.55
N LYS A 261 -5.00 12.83 -7.32
CA LYS A 261 -6.44 12.78 -7.07
C LYS A 261 -7.18 13.84 -7.88
N SER A 262 -8.34 13.50 -8.39
CA SER A 262 -9.20 14.45 -9.10
C SER A 262 -9.72 15.54 -8.15
N PRO A 263 -9.70 16.81 -8.54
CA PRO A 263 -10.37 17.88 -7.80
C PRO A 263 -11.91 17.78 -7.89
N LYS A 264 -12.44 16.99 -8.84
CA LYS A 264 -13.87 16.75 -9.06
C LYS A 264 -14.10 15.25 -9.29
N PRO A 265 -14.13 14.44 -8.23
CA PRO A 265 -14.42 13.01 -8.36
C PRO A 265 -15.81 12.79 -8.97
N ASN A 266 -15.93 11.83 -9.91
CA ASN A 266 -17.18 11.44 -10.56
C ASN A 266 -17.50 9.94 -10.42
N ALA A 267 -16.70 9.20 -9.66
CA ALA A 267 -16.87 7.79 -9.40
C ALA A 267 -16.49 7.50 -7.93
N THR A 268 -17.38 7.89 -7.01
CA THR A 268 -17.16 7.79 -5.56
C THR A 268 -17.81 6.57 -4.93
N ASN A 269 -18.85 6.00 -5.56
CA ASN A 269 -19.57 4.81 -5.10
C ASN A 269 -19.71 3.85 -6.26
N ILE A 270 -19.00 2.72 -6.21
CA ILE A 270 -18.97 1.74 -7.27
C ILE A 270 -19.68 0.48 -6.78
N SER A 271 -20.60 -0.06 -7.55
CA SER A 271 -21.27 -1.35 -7.27
C SER A 271 -20.94 -2.35 -8.35
N VAL A 272 -20.43 -3.53 -7.98
CA VAL A 272 -20.00 -4.58 -8.88
C VAL A 272 -20.87 -5.81 -8.67
N THR A 273 -21.57 -6.23 -9.72
CA THR A 273 -22.36 -7.46 -9.75
C THR A 273 -21.51 -8.58 -10.34
N MET A 274 -21.13 -9.55 -9.50
CA MET A 274 -20.35 -10.73 -9.90
C MET A 274 -21.26 -11.92 -10.21
N SER A 275 -22.00 -12.40 -9.23
CA SER A 275 -22.86 -13.59 -9.37
C SER A 275 -24.14 -13.50 -8.53
N GLY A 276 -24.07 -13.04 -7.31
CA GLY A 276 -25.20 -12.91 -6.37
C GLY A 276 -24.81 -12.10 -5.15
N ALA A 277 -25.77 -11.78 -4.29
CA ALA A 277 -25.60 -10.87 -3.16
C ALA A 277 -24.40 -11.19 -2.27
N THR A 278 -24.10 -12.48 -2.06
CA THR A 278 -22.95 -12.95 -1.25
C THR A 278 -21.58 -12.58 -1.85
N TYR A 279 -21.51 -12.42 -3.19
CA TYR A 279 -20.25 -12.19 -3.92
C TYR A 279 -20.20 -10.85 -4.63
N ASN A 280 -21.31 -10.13 -4.69
CA ASN A 280 -21.33 -8.76 -5.17
C ASN A 280 -20.53 -7.88 -4.22
N SER A 281 -19.80 -6.93 -4.81
CA SER A 281 -18.94 -6.02 -4.05
C SER A 281 -19.26 -4.56 -4.36
N SER A 282 -18.85 -3.69 -3.47
CA SER A 282 -18.88 -2.24 -3.70
C SER A 282 -17.58 -1.61 -3.23
N TRP A 283 -17.32 -0.41 -3.76
CA TRP A 283 -16.14 0.37 -3.44
C TRP A 283 -16.54 1.81 -3.19
N ILE A 284 -16.00 2.38 -2.12
CA ILE A 284 -16.18 3.80 -1.78
C ILE A 284 -14.83 4.49 -1.90
N TYR A 285 -14.79 5.57 -2.69
CA TYR A 285 -13.58 6.38 -2.85
C TYR A 285 -13.29 7.18 -1.59
N ASN A 286 -12.08 7.04 -1.08
CA ASN A 286 -11.54 7.87 0.00
C ASN A 286 -10.61 8.95 -0.60
N PRO A 287 -11.04 10.23 -0.64
CA PRO A 287 -10.24 11.29 -1.25
C PRO A 287 -9.00 11.69 -0.44
N GLU A 288 -8.94 11.39 0.85
CA GLU A 288 -7.76 11.65 1.67
C GLU A 288 -6.63 10.69 1.34
N ALA A 289 -6.94 9.39 1.32
CA ALA A 289 -6.00 8.33 1.01
C ALA A 289 -5.80 8.11 -0.51
N ASN A 290 -6.64 8.72 -1.35
CA ASN A 290 -6.70 8.53 -2.81
C ASN A 290 -6.81 7.07 -3.20
N ASN A 291 -7.68 6.32 -2.55
CA ASN A 291 -7.93 4.90 -2.79
C ASN A 291 -9.42 4.56 -2.65
N TYR A 292 -9.75 3.31 -2.93
CA TYR A 292 -11.10 2.77 -2.82
C TYR A 292 -11.17 1.74 -1.70
N GLN A 293 -12.16 1.85 -0.81
CA GLN A 293 -12.44 0.95 0.30
C GLN A 293 -13.46 -0.10 -0.14
N ARG A 294 -13.13 -1.39 0.02
CA ARG A 294 -13.96 -2.50 -0.44
C ARG A 294 -15.00 -2.91 0.58
N SER A 295 -16.23 -3.14 0.09
CA SER A 295 -17.28 -3.88 0.81
C SER A 295 -17.72 -5.10 -0.01
N GLN A 296 -18.23 -6.13 0.64
CA GLN A 296 -18.76 -7.33 -0.01
C GLN A 296 -19.96 -7.85 0.78
N ALA A 297 -20.99 -8.33 0.10
CA ALA A 297 -22.22 -8.80 0.72
C ALA A 297 -22.87 -7.74 1.65
N GLY A 298 -22.74 -6.45 1.30
CA GLY A 298 -23.31 -5.33 2.07
C GLY A 298 -22.54 -4.91 3.33
N ALA A 299 -21.37 -5.50 3.61
CA ALA A 299 -20.53 -5.18 4.77
C ALA A 299 -19.09 -4.87 4.35
N PRO A 300 -18.30 -4.12 5.17
CA PRO A 300 -16.87 -3.93 4.91
C PRO A 300 -16.16 -5.26 4.71
N HIS A 301 -15.38 -5.38 3.62
CA HIS A 301 -14.57 -6.57 3.39
C HIS A 301 -13.26 -6.43 4.15
N LEU A 302 -13.06 -7.28 5.13
CA LEU A 302 -11.92 -7.20 6.04
C LEU A 302 -10.85 -8.24 5.70
N ASP A 303 -9.60 -7.80 5.76
CA ASP A 303 -8.45 -8.65 6.02
C ASP A 303 -8.36 -8.84 7.55
N ARG A 304 -8.11 -10.07 7.99
CA ARG A 304 -8.17 -10.45 9.41
C ARG A 304 -7.15 -9.69 10.27
N GLU A 305 -5.96 -9.43 9.74
CA GLU A 305 -4.85 -8.77 10.44
C GLU A 305 -4.72 -7.29 10.08
N ALA A 306 -5.18 -6.88 8.89
CA ALA A 306 -4.91 -5.55 8.34
C ALA A 306 -6.15 -4.64 8.21
N GLY A 307 -7.33 -5.10 8.63
CA GLY A 307 -8.54 -4.29 8.59
C GLY A 307 -9.20 -4.23 7.21
N GLN A 308 -9.89 -3.15 6.88
CA GLN A 308 -10.66 -3.05 5.64
C GLN A 308 -9.76 -3.05 4.40
N ILE A 309 -10.12 -3.88 3.42
CA ILE A 309 -9.41 -4.01 2.15
C ILE A 309 -9.56 -2.73 1.34
N THR A 310 -8.43 -2.24 0.81
CA THR A 310 -8.36 -1.06 -0.05
C THR A 310 -7.54 -1.35 -1.31
N SER A 311 -7.85 -0.62 -2.38
CA SER A 311 -7.05 -0.61 -3.61
C SER A 311 -6.94 0.82 -4.17
N ASP A 312 -5.79 1.15 -4.77
CA ASP A 312 -5.60 2.47 -5.39
C ASP A 312 -6.33 2.54 -6.74
N ILE A 313 -6.47 1.39 -7.41
CA ILE A 313 -7.10 1.26 -8.71
C ILE A 313 -8.04 0.05 -8.69
N VAL A 314 -9.25 0.24 -9.19
CA VAL A 314 -10.22 -0.83 -9.39
C VAL A 314 -10.50 -0.96 -10.88
N VAL A 315 -10.33 -2.17 -11.42
CA VAL A 315 -10.56 -2.49 -12.83
C VAL A 315 -11.64 -3.55 -12.93
N ILE A 316 -12.63 -3.29 -13.76
CA ILE A 316 -13.69 -4.23 -14.08
C ILE A 316 -13.50 -4.67 -15.54
N LEU A 317 -13.12 -5.93 -15.75
CA LEU A 317 -13.05 -6.54 -17.07
C LEU A 317 -14.40 -7.19 -17.39
N LYS A 318 -15.09 -6.69 -18.39
CA LYS A 318 -16.29 -7.36 -18.93
C LYS A 318 -15.84 -8.52 -19.82
N MET A 319 -16.03 -9.75 -19.35
CA MET A 319 -15.52 -10.95 -20.01
C MET A 319 -16.64 -11.97 -20.30
N GLN A 320 -16.45 -12.77 -21.33
CA GLN A 320 -17.31 -13.92 -21.61
C GLN A 320 -16.94 -15.05 -20.66
N MET A 321 -17.94 -15.65 -20.02
CA MET A 321 -17.79 -16.78 -19.12
C MET A 321 -18.71 -17.94 -19.56
N ASN A 322 -18.12 -19.14 -19.69
CA ASN A 322 -18.81 -20.34 -20.08
C ASN A 322 -18.49 -21.49 -19.13
N LEU A 323 -19.34 -22.50 -19.06
CA LEU A 323 -19.04 -23.72 -18.33
C LEU A 323 -17.88 -24.48 -18.99
N VAL A 324 -17.05 -25.11 -18.18
CA VAL A 324 -15.97 -26.01 -18.66
C VAL A 324 -16.58 -27.33 -19.08
N GLN A 325 -16.22 -27.80 -20.26
CA GLN A 325 -16.83 -29.00 -20.84
C GLN A 325 -16.43 -30.31 -20.13
N GLU A 326 -15.24 -30.39 -19.54
CA GLU A 326 -14.75 -31.61 -18.88
C GLU A 326 -15.59 -32.06 -17.69
N ASP A 327 -16.29 -31.14 -17.01
CA ASP A 327 -17.17 -31.46 -15.90
C ASP A 327 -18.57 -30.82 -16.00
N GLY A 328 -18.77 -29.91 -16.95
CA GLY A 328 -20.05 -29.29 -17.25
C GLY A 328 -20.55 -28.27 -16.24
N TRP A 329 -19.80 -27.97 -15.17
CA TRP A 329 -20.27 -27.08 -14.08
C TRP A 329 -19.24 -26.07 -13.60
N ARG A 330 -17.92 -26.28 -13.83
CA ARG A 330 -16.92 -25.27 -13.51
C ARG A 330 -16.88 -24.18 -14.55
N GLU A 331 -16.73 -22.96 -14.07
CA GLU A 331 -16.71 -21.78 -14.93
C GLU A 331 -15.34 -21.59 -15.59
N ASN A 332 -15.36 -21.11 -16.83
CA ASN A 332 -14.18 -20.72 -17.58
C ASN A 332 -14.39 -19.35 -18.23
N TYR A 333 -13.35 -18.52 -18.24
CA TYR A 333 -13.34 -17.21 -18.85
C TYR A 333 -12.52 -17.22 -20.14
N ASN A 334 -12.95 -16.43 -21.12
CA ASN A 334 -12.12 -16.10 -22.28
C ASN A 334 -11.08 -15.06 -21.84
N SER A 335 -9.96 -15.55 -21.29
CA SER A 335 -8.92 -14.74 -20.64
C SER A 335 -7.94 -14.09 -21.59
N SER A 336 -7.98 -14.42 -22.91
CA SER A 336 -7.22 -13.80 -23.97
C SER A 336 -8.14 -13.10 -24.98
N GLY A 337 -7.62 -12.13 -25.74
CA GLY A 337 -8.36 -11.31 -26.69
C GLY A 337 -8.46 -9.86 -26.24
N GLU A 338 -9.61 -9.26 -26.45
CA GLU A 338 -9.92 -7.89 -26.06
C GLU A 338 -11.40 -7.73 -25.68
N GLY A 339 -11.72 -6.64 -24.97
CA GLY A 339 -13.08 -6.32 -24.56
C GLY A 339 -13.15 -5.04 -23.73
N THR A 340 -14.33 -4.71 -23.28
CA THR A 340 -14.54 -3.50 -22.45
C THR A 340 -13.95 -3.65 -21.06
N ALA A 341 -13.22 -2.63 -20.59
CA ALA A 341 -12.85 -2.46 -19.20
C ALA A 341 -13.31 -1.10 -18.66
N ILE A 342 -13.75 -1.09 -17.41
CA ILE A 342 -14.05 0.13 -16.65
C ILE A 342 -13.00 0.27 -15.58
N ILE A 343 -12.27 1.39 -15.59
CA ILE A 343 -11.16 1.66 -14.67
C ILE A 343 -11.53 2.82 -13.75
N PHE A 344 -11.40 2.59 -12.47
CA PHE A 344 -11.57 3.58 -11.41
C PHE A 344 -10.22 3.86 -10.77
N GLN A 345 -9.77 5.10 -10.88
CA GLN A 345 -8.54 5.59 -10.25
C GLN A 345 -8.66 7.09 -9.94
N ASN A 346 -8.04 7.56 -8.87
CA ASN A 346 -8.01 8.97 -8.49
C ASN A 346 -9.40 9.62 -8.32
N GLY A 347 -10.43 8.83 -7.99
CA GLY A 347 -11.81 9.29 -7.88
C GLY A 347 -12.55 9.45 -9.22
N THR A 348 -11.97 9.01 -10.34
CA THR A 348 -12.55 9.11 -11.69
C THR A 348 -12.76 7.76 -12.33
N VAL A 349 -13.70 7.71 -13.28
CA VAL A 349 -13.99 6.54 -14.10
C VAL A 349 -13.50 6.74 -15.53
N HIS A 350 -12.99 5.65 -16.11
CA HIS A 350 -12.55 5.59 -17.51
C HIS A 350 -13.05 4.31 -18.15
N GLU A 351 -13.76 4.43 -19.26
CA GLU A 351 -14.11 3.30 -20.10
C GLU A 351 -13.02 3.12 -21.17
N VAL A 352 -12.44 1.91 -21.25
CA VAL A 352 -11.30 1.58 -22.11
C VAL A 352 -11.46 0.18 -22.67
N THR A 353 -10.61 -0.18 -23.63
CA THR A 353 -10.49 -1.56 -24.11
C THR A 353 -9.37 -2.27 -23.36
N TRP A 354 -9.67 -3.41 -22.68
CA TRP A 354 -8.61 -4.31 -22.22
C TRP A 354 -8.13 -5.16 -23.42
N ARG A 355 -6.83 -5.45 -23.44
CA ARG A 355 -6.21 -6.29 -24.47
C ARG A 355 -5.18 -7.22 -23.87
N LYS A 356 -5.30 -8.51 -24.20
CA LYS A 356 -4.35 -9.58 -23.88
C LYS A 356 -4.38 -10.59 -25.03
N PRO A 357 -3.61 -10.37 -26.12
CA PRO A 357 -3.72 -11.14 -27.36
C PRO A 357 -3.47 -12.63 -27.18
N ALA A 358 -2.51 -13.00 -26.33
CA ALA A 358 -2.18 -14.40 -26.04
C ALA A 358 -1.97 -14.61 -24.52
N THR A 359 -1.96 -15.87 -24.09
CA THR A 359 -1.74 -16.25 -22.67
C THR A 359 -0.46 -15.65 -22.10
N ALA A 360 0.64 -15.62 -22.87
CA ALA A 360 1.92 -15.08 -22.42
C ALA A 360 1.99 -13.54 -22.40
N ASP A 361 1.05 -12.85 -23.07
CA ASP A 361 1.06 -11.39 -23.13
C ASP A 361 0.55 -10.76 -21.82
N GLN A 362 1.11 -9.59 -21.49
CA GLN A 362 0.64 -8.81 -20.35
C GLN A 362 -0.69 -8.13 -20.71
N LEU A 363 -1.57 -8.03 -19.72
CA LEU A 363 -2.79 -7.23 -19.80
C LEU A 363 -2.43 -5.75 -20.05
N SER A 364 -3.05 -5.15 -21.05
CA SER A 364 -2.91 -3.74 -21.40
C SER A 364 -4.27 -3.08 -21.55
N PHE A 365 -4.30 -1.76 -21.51
CA PHE A 365 -5.51 -0.96 -21.64
C PHE A 365 -5.33 0.09 -22.74
N ILE A 366 -6.35 0.24 -23.59
CA ILE A 366 -6.34 1.15 -24.73
C ILE A 366 -7.47 2.16 -24.54
N GLY A 367 -7.13 3.43 -24.55
CA GLY A 367 -8.08 4.52 -24.45
C GLY A 367 -8.92 4.73 -25.72
N ALA A 368 -9.95 5.55 -25.65
CA ALA A 368 -10.79 5.88 -26.78
C ALA A 368 -10.04 6.53 -27.96
N ASP A 369 -8.86 7.11 -27.69
CA ASP A 369 -7.96 7.69 -28.70
C ASP A 369 -7.06 6.64 -29.39
N GLY A 370 -7.21 5.36 -29.05
CA GLY A 370 -6.41 4.25 -29.59
C GLY A 370 -5.01 4.14 -29.00
N LYS A 371 -4.66 4.96 -28.01
CA LYS A 371 -3.36 4.90 -27.32
C LYS A 371 -3.43 4.09 -26.05
N ASP A 372 -2.25 3.71 -25.54
CA ASP A 372 -2.14 3.07 -24.23
C ASP A 372 -2.74 3.95 -23.13
N PHE A 373 -3.70 3.40 -22.39
CA PHE A 373 -4.21 4.01 -21.17
C PHE A 373 -3.29 3.64 -20.01
N LEU A 374 -2.78 4.66 -19.31
CA LEU A 374 -1.82 4.47 -18.21
C LEU A 374 -2.54 4.37 -16.87
N LEU A 375 -2.29 3.30 -16.14
CA LEU A 375 -2.75 3.19 -14.77
C LEU A 375 -1.90 4.08 -13.84
N SER A 376 -2.51 4.63 -12.79
CA SER A 376 -1.77 5.29 -11.71
C SER A 376 -0.83 4.30 -11.00
N PRO A 377 0.29 4.75 -10.40
CA PRO A 377 1.04 3.91 -9.46
C PRO A 377 0.16 3.51 -8.28
N GLY A 378 0.21 2.24 -7.88
CA GLY A 378 -0.53 1.75 -6.73
C GLY A 378 -0.97 0.30 -6.84
N LYS A 379 -1.68 -0.16 -5.80
CA LYS A 379 -2.30 -1.49 -5.74
C LYS A 379 -3.46 -1.58 -6.72
N LEU A 380 -3.63 -2.75 -7.32
CA LEU A 380 -4.56 -2.99 -8.41
C LEU A 380 -5.51 -4.14 -8.05
N TRP A 381 -6.81 -3.87 -8.07
CA TRP A 381 -7.84 -4.88 -7.98
C TRP A 381 -8.54 -5.04 -9.33
N ILE A 382 -8.53 -6.24 -9.89
CA ILE A 382 -9.12 -6.58 -11.19
C ILE A 382 -10.23 -7.58 -10.96
N SER A 383 -11.48 -7.21 -11.25
CA SER A 383 -12.63 -8.12 -11.21
C SER A 383 -13.04 -8.51 -12.64
N ALA A 384 -12.96 -9.81 -12.96
CA ALA A 384 -13.49 -10.36 -14.20
C ALA A 384 -14.99 -10.60 -14.05
N VAL A 385 -15.78 -9.69 -14.62
CA VAL A 385 -17.24 -9.71 -14.51
C VAL A 385 -17.85 -10.47 -15.70
N PRO A 386 -18.74 -11.48 -15.47
CA PRO A 386 -19.32 -12.30 -16.51
C PRO A 386 -20.38 -11.52 -17.30
N ALA A 387 -19.97 -10.84 -18.36
CA ALA A 387 -20.82 -9.94 -19.15
C ALA A 387 -22.02 -10.67 -19.80
N ASN A 388 -21.89 -11.97 -20.09
CA ASN A 388 -22.95 -12.80 -20.65
C ASN A 388 -23.86 -13.49 -19.60
N LYS A 389 -23.66 -13.20 -18.29
CA LYS A 389 -24.44 -13.77 -17.19
C LYS A 389 -24.91 -12.70 -16.19
N ASN A 390 -25.34 -11.55 -16.68
CA ASN A 390 -25.85 -10.41 -15.91
C ASN A 390 -24.82 -9.78 -14.93
N GLY A 391 -23.54 -10.05 -15.14
CA GLY A 391 -22.48 -9.33 -14.42
C GLY A 391 -22.37 -7.90 -14.93
N GLY A 392 -22.06 -6.95 -14.03
CA GLY A 392 -22.00 -5.55 -14.38
C GLY A 392 -21.35 -4.66 -13.32
N VAL A 393 -21.27 -3.38 -13.65
CA VAL A 393 -20.79 -2.33 -12.74
C VAL A 393 -21.60 -1.06 -12.94
N THR A 394 -21.89 -0.37 -11.84
CA THR A 394 -22.48 0.98 -11.81
C THR A 394 -21.68 1.87 -10.86
N TRP A 395 -21.75 3.21 -11.05
CA TRP A 395 -21.01 4.20 -10.27
C TRP A 395 -21.71 5.54 -10.21
#